data_a39e8b1decfabfba0f701f9c5a841f70
#
_entry.id   a39e8b1decfabfba0f701f9c5a841f70
#
_cell.length_a   1.000
_cell.length_b   1.000
_cell.length_c   1.000
_cell.angle_alpha   90.00
_cell.angle_beta   90.00
_cell.angle_gamma   90.00
#
_symmetry.space_group_name_H-M   'P 1'
#
loop_
_entity.id
_entity.type
_entity.pdbx_description
1 polymer ?
#
loop_
_entity_poly.entity_id
_entity_poly.type
_entity_poly.pdbx_seq_one_letter_code
_entity_poly.pdbx_strand_id
1 'polypeptide(L)'
;MISKRPFFSVIIPTYNRPRQLRSCLKALSSLDYPRDCFEVIVVDDGNNVSMGPIVSSFKDRLDVTLVRQWHGGPAAARNTGAMQAKGEFLAFTDDDCTPASDWLHNLAARFIKASDPAVGGKTINALRGNRYSVASQIIVDYLCRWYNTDPEQAGFSASNNLAIPAKGFHAIGGFDTTFTRAAGEDREFCDRWLYHGYRLVYASEVLVYHRHSLTFGTFLSQHFKYGRGAFRFHQAERVRHNLKRARLQPFSFYQYLVKAPFLRATGQQAFMLSGLMLICQISTAVGYSWEQVLRIIDKS
;
A
#
# COMPACT_ATOMS: atom_id res chain seq x y z
N MET A 1 28.97 20.57 -7.57
CA MET A 1 28.17 20.58 -6.35
C MET A 1 27.69 19.15 -6.10
N ILE A 2 28.09 18.53 -4.99
CA ILE A 2 27.55 17.20 -4.60
C ILE A 2 26.10 17.47 -4.23
N SER A 3 25.15 16.99 -5.07
CA SER A 3 23.73 17.06 -4.77
C SER A 3 23.48 16.43 -3.39
N LYS A 4 22.89 17.17 -2.47
CA LYS A 4 22.53 16.67 -1.14
C LYS A 4 21.62 15.47 -1.34
N ARG A 5 22.00 14.32 -0.76
CA ARG A 5 21.16 13.10 -0.85
C ARG A 5 19.82 13.32 -0.19
N PRO A 6 18.71 12.86 -0.78
CA PRO A 6 17.40 12.94 -0.17
C PRO A 6 17.36 12.27 1.21
N PHE A 7 16.71 12.93 2.19
CA PHE A 7 16.49 12.35 3.52
C PHE A 7 15.09 11.74 3.58
N PHE A 8 15.00 10.45 3.90
CA PHE A 8 13.76 9.72 3.97
C PHE A 8 13.30 9.43 5.40
N SER A 9 12.00 9.57 5.67
CA SER A 9 11.36 8.97 6.84
C SER A 9 10.59 7.73 6.38
N VAL A 10 11.08 6.55 6.76
CA VAL A 10 10.43 5.26 6.46
C VAL A 10 9.36 5.00 7.52
N ILE A 11 8.09 4.92 7.12
CA ILE A 11 6.94 4.81 8.04
C ILE A 11 6.34 3.41 7.92
N ILE A 12 6.23 2.72 9.08
CA ILE A 12 5.76 1.34 9.17
C ILE A 12 4.62 1.25 10.19
N PRO A 13 3.37 1.15 9.76
CA PRO A 13 2.27 0.80 10.66
C PRO A 13 2.38 -0.66 11.06
N THR A 14 2.11 -1.01 12.33
CA THR A 14 2.08 -2.40 12.81
C THR A 14 0.94 -2.63 13.78
N TYR A 15 0.24 -3.76 13.62
CA TYR A 15 -0.83 -4.18 14.50
C TYR A 15 -0.81 -5.70 14.73
N ASN A 16 -0.41 -6.13 15.94
CA ASN A 16 -0.34 -7.54 16.38
C ASN A 16 0.52 -8.46 15.48
N ARG A 17 1.64 -7.93 14.90
CA ARG A 17 2.52 -8.64 13.96
C ARG A 17 4.01 -8.55 14.33
N PRO A 18 4.43 -8.98 15.55
CA PRO A 18 5.81 -8.81 16.02
C PRO A 18 6.86 -9.52 15.17
N ARG A 19 6.53 -10.69 14.61
CA ARG A 19 7.46 -11.46 13.75
C ARG A 19 7.68 -10.79 12.40
N GLN A 20 6.61 -10.27 11.81
CA GLN A 20 6.65 -9.55 10.54
C GLN A 20 7.46 -8.26 10.68
N LEU A 21 7.15 -7.45 11.70
CA LEU A 21 7.91 -6.23 12.01
C LEU A 21 9.41 -6.51 12.15
N ARG A 22 9.79 -7.55 12.88
CA ARG A 22 11.22 -7.94 13.01
C ARG A 22 11.86 -8.23 11.65
N SER A 23 11.16 -8.90 10.75
CA SER A 23 11.66 -9.21 9.40
C SER A 23 11.79 -7.95 8.54
N CYS A 24 10.83 -7.04 8.63
CA CYS A 24 10.86 -5.75 7.96
C CYS A 24 12.06 -4.89 8.45
N LEU A 25 12.22 -4.72 9.76
CA LEU A 25 13.35 -3.98 10.35
C LEU A 25 14.71 -4.59 10.00
N LYS A 26 14.79 -5.94 9.92
CA LYS A 26 16.01 -6.60 9.46
C LYS A 26 16.34 -6.23 8.02
N ALA A 27 15.36 -6.16 7.12
CA ALA A 27 15.61 -5.74 5.73
C ALA A 27 16.06 -4.28 5.67
N LEU A 28 15.38 -3.38 6.41
CA LEU A 28 15.75 -1.96 6.48
C LEU A 28 17.17 -1.74 7.04
N SER A 29 17.60 -2.57 8.01
CA SER A 29 18.97 -2.50 8.54
C SER A 29 20.06 -2.96 7.55
N SER A 30 19.65 -3.51 6.41
CA SER A 30 20.53 -4.00 5.34
C SER A 30 20.39 -3.21 4.04
N LEU A 31 19.74 -2.03 4.08
CA LEU A 31 19.63 -1.16 2.92
C LEU A 31 21.02 -0.61 2.52
N ASP A 32 21.25 -0.54 1.22
CA ASP A 32 22.39 0.14 0.62
C ASP A 32 22.06 1.63 0.46
N TYR A 33 21.91 2.32 1.60
CA TYR A 33 21.68 3.76 1.67
C TYR A 33 22.34 4.31 2.95
N PRO A 34 22.97 5.50 2.93
CA PRO A 34 23.64 6.04 4.12
C PRO A 34 22.68 6.17 5.31
N ARG A 35 23.11 5.68 6.47
CA ARG A 35 22.28 5.64 7.68
C ARG A 35 21.89 7.01 8.21
N ASP A 36 22.69 8.01 7.93
CA ASP A 36 22.47 9.42 8.27
C ASP A 36 21.53 10.12 7.28
N CYS A 37 21.07 9.42 6.24
CA CYS A 37 20.14 9.93 5.22
C CYS A 37 18.74 9.33 5.32
N PHE A 38 18.41 8.55 6.36
CA PHE A 38 17.05 8.10 6.62
C PHE A 38 16.81 7.77 8.09
N GLU A 39 15.57 7.86 8.51
CA GLU A 39 15.05 7.36 9.79
C GLU A 39 13.93 6.36 9.57
N VAL A 40 13.64 5.54 10.57
CA VAL A 40 12.54 4.58 10.57
C VAL A 40 11.56 4.90 11.69
N ILE A 41 10.29 5.07 11.36
CA ILE A 41 9.23 5.36 12.31
C ILE A 41 8.26 4.18 12.33
N VAL A 42 8.31 3.39 13.38
CA VAL A 42 7.36 2.30 13.61
C VAL A 42 6.19 2.85 14.40
N VAL A 43 4.98 2.69 13.85
CA VAL A 43 3.75 3.11 14.54
C VAL A 43 3.02 1.88 15.06
N ASP A 44 3.01 1.74 16.39
CA ASP A 44 2.27 0.73 17.15
C ASP A 44 0.80 1.16 17.24
N ASP A 45 -0.05 0.58 16.42
CA ASP A 45 -1.47 0.90 16.31
C ASP A 45 -2.33 0.14 17.34
N GLY A 46 -1.95 0.20 18.61
CA GLY A 46 -2.69 -0.42 19.73
C GLY A 46 -2.43 -1.92 19.86
N ASN A 47 -1.18 -2.35 19.75
CA ASN A 47 -0.78 -3.75 19.91
C ASN A 47 -1.04 -4.26 21.34
N ASN A 48 -1.50 -5.52 21.46
CA ASN A 48 -1.65 -6.21 22.75
C ASN A 48 -0.30 -6.56 23.38
N VAL A 49 0.75 -6.68 22.57
CA VAL A 49 2.13 -6.97 23.00
C VAL A 49 3.02 -5.79 22.61
N SER A 50 3.86 -5.34 23.53
CA SER A 50 4.78 -4.23 23.30
C SER A 50 5.75 -4.53 22.15
N MET A 51 5.82 -3.62 21.17
CA MET A 51 6.81 -3.64 20.09
C MET A 51 8.17 -3.08 20.53
N GLY A 52 8.25 -2.48 21.73
CA GLY A 52 9.45 -1.87 22.27
C GLY A 52 10.70 -2.74 22.24
N PRO A 53 10.67 -3.99 22.76
CA PRO A 53 11.86 -4.87 22.73
C PRO A 53 12.35 -5.20 21.31
N ILE A 54 11.42 -5.30 20.34
CA ILE A 54 11.79 -5.53 18.94
C ILE A 54 12.49 -4.30 18.38
N VAL A 55 11.87 -3.12 18.50
CA VAL A 55 12.44 -1.86 17.98
C VAL A 55 13.79 -1.58 18.63
N SER A 56 13.91 -1.73 19.95
CA SER A 56 15.16 -1.51 20.69
C SER A 56 16.31 -2.40 20.19
N SER A 57 16.03 -3.63 19.73
CA SER A 57 17.05 -4.53 19.21
C SER A 57 17.66 -4.10 17.87
N PHE A 58 17.16 -3.03 17.25
CA PHE A 58 17.67 -2.48 15.99
C PHE A 58 18.31 -1.09 16.12
N LYS A 59 18.30 -0.45 17.30
CA LYS A 59 18.81 0.92 17.50
C LYS A 59 20.28 1.09 17.13
N ASP A 60 21.10 0.06 17.33
CA ASP A 60 22.53 0.10 16.94
C ASP A 60 22.73 0.10 15.40
N ARG A 61 21.69 -0.27 14.64
CA ARG A 61 21.74 -0.44 13.19
C ARG A 61 20.86 0.50 12.41
N LEU A 62 19.85 1.10 13.06
CA LEU A 62 18.88 2.00 12.47
C LEU A 62 18.62 3.18 13.41
N ASP A 63 18.45 4.38 12.85
CA ASP A 63 17.76 5.47 13.56
C ASP A 63 16.26 5.12 13.55
N VAL A 64 15.83 4.40 14.59
CA VAL A 64 14.46 3.87 14.68
C VAL A 64 13.73 4.38 15.92
N THR A 65 12.54 4.95 15.67
CA THR A 65 11.62 5.45 16.68
C THR A 65 10.35 4.61 16.72
N LEU A 66 9.83 4.33 17.94
CA LEU A 66 8.54 3.71 18.17
C LEU A 66 7.55 4.78 18.63
N VAL A 67 6.50 4.98 17.87
CA VAL A 67 5.34 5.81 18.22
C VAL A 67 4.16 4.90 18.56
N ARG A 68 3.41 5.22 19.61
CA ARG A 68 2.22 4.43 20.02
C ARG A 68 0.97 5.27 19.86
N GLN A 69 -0.09 4.64 19.41
CA GLN A 69 -1.42 5.22 19.35
C GLN A 69 -2.50 4.22 19.76
N TRP A 70 -3.71 4.70 20.02
CA TRP A 70 -4.89 3.86 20.08
C TRP A 70 -5.22 3.33 18.70
N HIS A 71 -5.75 2.10 18.63
CA HIS A 71 -6.08 1.47 17.36
C HIS A 71 -7.00 2.33 16.49
N GLY A 72 -6.44 2.88 15.41
CA GLY A 72 -7.11 3.75 14.46
C GLY A 72 -7.09 3.24 13.03
N GLY A 73 -6.40 2.11 12.81
CA GLY A 73 -6.22 1.53 11.48
C GLY A 73 -5.03 2.11 10.70
N PRO A 74 -4.71 1.51 9.54
CA PRO A 74 -3.46 1.79 8.83
C PRO A 74 -3.35 3.22 8.31
N ALA A 75 -4.45 3.86 7.89
CA ALA A 75 -4.47 5.25 7.46
C ALA A 75 -4.06 6.19 8.61
N ALA A 76 -4.68 6.04 9.79
CA ALA A 76 -4.34 6.82 10.97
C ALA A 76 -2.90 6.57 11.41
N ALA A 77 -2.44 5.32 11.42
CA ALA A 77 -1.08 4.98 11.80
C ALA A 77 -0.04 5.59 10.85
N ARG A 78 -0.27 5.56 9.54
CA ARG A 78 0.62 6.22 8.56
C ARG A 78 0.66 7.74 8.77
N ASN A 79 -0.49 8.37 9.03
CA ASN A 79 -0.55 9.80 9.32
C ASN A 79 0.21 10.15 10.61
N THR A 80 0.05 9.36 11.67
CA THR A 80 0.79 9.55 12.93
C THR A 80 2.30 9.44 12.71
N GLY A 81 2.76 8.48 11.92
CA GLY A 81 4.16 8.37 11.54
C GLY A 81 4.65 9.57 10.73
N ALA A 82 3.85 10.04 9.77
CA ALA A 82 4.18 11.20 8.96
C ALA A 82 4.28 12.51 9.76
N MET A 83 3.51 12.65 10.83
CA MET A 83 3.60 13.81 11.74
C MET A 83 4.90 13.84 12.56
N GLN A 84 5.55 12.69 12.78
CA GLN A 84 6.83 12.59 13.50
C GLN A 84 8.04 12.64 12.56
N ALA A 85 7.80 12.60 11.26
CA ALA A 85 8.82 12.49 10.23
C ALA A 85 9.63 13.77 10.08
N LYS A 86 10.96 13.62 9.96
CA LYS A 86 11.92 14.73 9.70
C LYS A 86 12.33 14.76 8.22
N GLY A 87 12.00 13.72 7.47
CA GLY A 87 12.41 13.54 6.08
C GLY A 87 11.73 14.50 5.11
N GLU A 88 12.46 14.91 4.11
CA GLU A 88 11.89 15.60 2.94
C GLU A 88 10.91 14.73 2.19
N PHE A 89 11.14 13.40 2.26
CA PHE A 89 10.32 12.38 1.62
C PHE A 89 9.85 11.34 2.64
N LEU A 90 8.55 11.03 2.60
CA LEU A 90 7.92 9.98 3.39
C LEU A 90 7.90 8.72 2.54
N ALA A 91 8.50 7.63 3.01
CA ALA A 91 8.51 6.34 2.35
C ALA A 91 7.68 5.34 3.16
N PHE A 92 6.52 4.95 2.63
CA PHE A 92 5.60 4.03 3.29
C PHE A 92 5.89 2.59 2.89
N THR A 93 5.94 1.71 3.89
CA THR A 93 5.97 0.25 3.70
C THR A 93 5.22 -0.42 4.84
N ASP A 94 4.81 -1.68 4.66
CA ASP A 94 4.07 -2.42 5.70
C ASP A 94 5.00 -3.34 6.51
N ASP A 95 4.56 -3.75 7.70
CA ASP A 95 5.34 -4.60 8.61
C ASP A 95 5.60 -6.02 8.05
N ASP A 96 4.83 -6.48 7.07
CA ASP A 96 5.01 -7.76 6.36
C ASP A 96 5.72 -7.61 5.00
N CYS A 97 6.33 -6.45 4.79
CA CYS A 97 7.11 -6.11 3.61
C CYS A 97 8.61 -6.18 3.89
N THR A 98 9.38 -6.50 2.86
CA THR A 98 10.84 -6.57 2.86
C THR A 98 11.34 -5.75 1.67
N PRO A 99 11.70 -4.48 1.86
CA PRO A 99 12.30 -3.66 0.81
C PRO A 99 13.60 -4.29 0.27
N ALA A 100 13.86 -4.14 -1.03
CA ALA A 100 15.13 -4.53 -1.64
C ALA A 100 16.28 -3.66 -1.10
N SER A 101 17.51 -4.16 -1.14
CA SER A 101 18.67 -3.43 -0.58
C SER A 101 18.89 -2.06 -1.20
N ASP A 102 18.55 -1.88 -2.46
CA ASP A 102 18.66 -0.65 -3.26
C ASP A 102 17.39 0.22 -3.26
N TRP A 103 16.39 -0.12 -2.43
CA TRP A 103 15.07 0.53 -2.42
C TRP A 103 15.13 2.05 -2.27
N LEU A 104 15.83 2.55 -1.21
CA LEU A 104 15.97 4.00 -1.00
C LEU A 104 16.90 4.64 -2.04
N HIS A 105 17.87 3.91 -2.56
CA HIS A 105 18.73 4.38 -3.62
C HIS A 105 17.93 4.66 -4.91
N ASN A 106 17.08 3.72 -5.30
CA ASN A 106 16.21 3.86 -6.46
C ASN A 106 15.18 4.98 -6.29
N LEU A 107 14.59 5.12 -5.08
CA LEU A 107 13.72 6.26 -4.75
C LEU A 107 14.46 7.59 -4.86
N ALA A 108 15.67 7.69 -4.30
CA ALA A 108 16.49 8.90 -4.35
C ALA A 108 16.81 9.31 -5.79
N ALA A 109 17.12 8.35 -6.66
CA ALA A 109 17.37 8.62 -8.08
C ALA A 109 16.15 9.24 -8.79
N ARG A 110 14.92 8.87 -8.39
CA ARG A 110 13.69 9.48 -8.92
C ARG A 110 13.49 10.89 -8.37
N PHE A 111 13.67 11.12 -7.09
CA PHE A 111 13.51 12.44 -6.47
C PHE A 111 14.60 13.46 -6.84
N ILE A 112 15.79 13.01 -7.19
CA ILE A 112 16.85 13.88 -7.75
C ILE A 112 16.45 14.39 -9.15
N LYS A 113 15.76 13.57 -9.96
CA LYS A 113 15.28 13.99 -11.29
C LYS A 113 14.09 14.95 -11.20
N ALA A 114 13.17 14.68 -10.28
CA ALA A 114 11.96 15.47 -10.05
C ALA A 114 11.54 15.29 -8.59
N SER A 115 11.53 16.37 -7.83
CA SER A 115 11.25 16.35 -6.38
C SER A 115 9.77 16.43 -6.02
N ASP A 116 8.91 16.64 -6.99
CA ASP A 116 7.49 16.94 -6.79
C ASP A 116 6.53 15.73 -6.95
N PRO A 117 6.81 14.66 -7.75
CA PRO A 117 5.88 13.55 -7.87
C PRO A 117 5.90 12.65 -6.64
N ALA A 118 4.79 11.97 -6.36
CA ALA A 118 4.82 10.75 -5.59
C ALA A 118 5.40 9.62 -6.45
N VAL A 119 6.13 8.68 -5.82
CA VAL A 119 6.77 7.55 -6.50
C VAL A 119 6.21 6.25 -5.94
N GLY A 120 5.46 5.52 -6.76
CA GLY A 120 5.01 4.18 -6.47
C GLY A 120 5.96 3.14 -7.01
N GLY A 121 6.26 2.11 -6.22
CA GLY A 121 7.14 1.02 -6.62
C GLY A 121 6.41 -0.30 -6.92
N LYS A 122 7.18 -1.29 -7.36
CA LYS A 122 6.68 -2.63 -7.64
C LYS A 122 6.71 -3.50 -6.39
N THR A 123 5.57 -4.08 -6.05
CA THR A 123 5.44 -5.06 -4.97
C THR A 123 5.45 -6.48 -5.55
N ILE A 124 6.26 -7.37 -4.97
CA ILE A 124 6.45 -8.75 -5.43
C ILE A 124 6.03 -9.70 -4.30
N ASN A 125 5.23 -10.72 -4.62
CA ASN A 125 4.87 -11.76 -3.66
C ASN A 125 6.10 -12.61 -3.26
N ALA A 126 6.46 -12.56 -1.98
CA ALA A 126 7.54 -13.38 -1.41
C ALA A 126 7.12 -14.85 -1.14
N LEU A 127 5.83 -15.17 -1.16
CA LEU A 127 5.28 -16.49 -0.83
C LEU A 127 4.76 -17.22 -2.07
N ARG A 128 5.67 -17.58 -2.98
CA ARG A 128 5.34 -18.22 -4.26
C ARG A 128 4.62 -19.57 -4.12
N GLY A 129 4.81 -20.28 -3.01
CA GLY A 129 4.12 -21.54 -2.70
C GLY A 129 2.71 -21.38 -2.14
N ASN A 130 2.29 -20.17 -1.74
CA ASN A 130 0.96 -19.93 -1.23
C ASN A 130 0.01 -19.49 -2.37
N ARG A 131 -0.88 -20.38 -2.81
CA ARG A 131 -1.80 -20.13 -3.93
C ARG A 131 -2.69 -18.90 -3.75
N TYR A 132 -3.09 -18.59 -2.52
CA TYR A 132 -3.91 -17.42 -2.21
C TYR A 132 -3.12 -16.11 -2.31
N SER A 133 -1.87 -16.13 -1.84
CA SER A 133 -0.94 -15.00 -2.00
C SER A 133 -0.60 -14.78 -3.48
N VAL A 134 -0.42 -15.87 -4.26
CA VAL A 134 -0.20 -15.79 -5.71
C VAL A 134 -1.43 -15.18 -6.40
N ALA A 135 -2.64 -15.64 -6.06
CA ALA A 135 -3.88 -15.07 -6.58
C ALA A 135 -4.01 -13.58 -6.25
N SER A 136 -3.76 -13.19 -4.99
CA SER A 136 -3.77 -11.78 -4.56
C SER A 136 -2.75 -10.94 -5.33
N GLN A 137 -1.53 -11.46 -5.57
CA GLN A 137 -0.51 -10.76 -6.35
C GLN A 137 -0.93 -10.55 -7.81
N ILE A 138 -1.60 -11.52 -8.43
CA ILE A 138 -2.10 -11.37 -9.82
C ILE A 138 -3.05 -10.17 -9.91
N ILE A 139 -3.90 -9.97 -8.90
CA ILE A 139 -4.83 -8.82 -8.85
C ILE A 139 -4.05 -7.52 -8.72
N VAL A 140 -3.09 -7.43 -7.80
CA VAL A 140 -2.27 -6.23 -7.60
C VAL A 140 -1.52 -5.88 -8.88
N ASP A 141 -0.87 -6.86 -9.52
CA ASP A 141 -0.13 -6.65 -10.76
C ASP A 141 -1.05 -6.21 -11.91
N TYR A 142 -2.28 -6.76 -11.95
CA TYR A 142 -3.27 -6.36 -12.94
C TYR A 142 -3.73 -4.92 -12.71
N LEU A 143 -4.03 -4.53 -11.48
CA LEU A 143 -4.41 -3.16 -11.12
C LEU A 143 -3.28 -2.18 -11.45
N CYS A 144 -2.04 -2.48 -11.04
CA CYS A 144 -0.89 -1.65 -11.37
C CYS A 144 -0.74 -1.46 -12.89
N ARG A 145 -0.91 -2.52 -13.68
CA ARG A 145 -0.83 -2.42 -15.15
C ARG A 145 -1.99 -1.61 -15.73
N TRP A 146 -3.20 -1.78 -15.19
CA TRP A 146 -4.39 -1.10 -15.67
C TRP A 146 -4.35 0.41 -15.45
N TYR A 147 -3.92 0.83 -14.25
CA TYR A 147 -3.90 2.25 -13.87
C TYR A 147 -2.59 2.96 -14.23
N ASN A 148 -1.52 2.24 -14.55
CA ASN A 148 -0.20 2.78 -14.80
C ASN A 148 0.29 2.40 -16.22
N THR A 149 -0.56 2.64 -17.22
CA THR A 149 -0.21 2.40 -18.64
C THR A 149 0.93 3.31 -19.09
N ASP A 150 0.97 4.54 -18.59
CA ASP A 150 2.11 5.45 -18.67
C ASP A 150 2.77 5.53 -17.29
N PRO A 151 4.00 4.99 -17.11
CA PRO A 151 4.70 5.03 -15.83
C PRO A 151 4.99 6.44 -15.30
N GLU A 152 5.12 7.44 -16.17
CA GLU A 152 5.36 8.83 -15.78
C GLU A 152 4.07 9.58 -15.39
N GLN A 153 2.90 8.99 -15.68
CA GLN A 153 1.56 9.49 -15.35
C GLN A 153 0.71 8.36 -14.73
N ALA A 154 1.23 7.76 -13.67
CA ALA A 154 0.57 6.67 -12.99
C ALA A 154 -0.73 7.12 -12.31
N GLY A 155 -1.73 6.23 -12.29
CA GLY A 155 -3.01 6.48 -11.64
C GLY A 155 -3.16 5.85 -10.26
N PHE A 156 -2.25 4.92 -9.90
CA PHE A 156 -2.37 4.16 -8.65
C PHE A 156 -1.04 3.58 -8.16
N SER A 157 -0.84 3.59 -6.86
CA SER A 157 0.17 2.80 -6.16
C SER A 157 -0.37 2.32 -4.82
N ALA A 158 0.01 1.09 -4.44
CA ALA A 158 -0.28 0.58 -3.11
C ALA A 158 0.63 1.25 -2.06
N SER A 159 0.08 1.56 -0.91
CA SER A 159 0.78 2.26 0.17
C SER A 159 1.94 1.47 0.81
N ASN A 160 2.04 0.17 0.54
CA ASN A 160 3.15 -0.65 1.02
C ASN A 160 4.47 -0.44 0.23
N ASN A 161 4.44 0.33 -0.86
CA ASN A 161 5.61 0.74 -1.64
C ASN A 161 5.35 2.08 -2.33
N LEU A 162 5.24 3.12 -1.52
CA LEU A 162 4.88 4.48 -1.96
C LEU A 162 5.76 5.50 -1.23
N ALA A 163 6.44 6.37 -1.98
CA ALA A 163 7.18 7.48 -1.41
C ALA A 163 6.63 8.82 -1.93
N ILE A 164 6.57 9.82 -1.05
CA ILE A 164 5.85 11.07 -1.29
C ILE A 164 6.65 12.23 -0.71
N PRO A 165 6.74 13.40 -1.39
CA PRO A 165 7.24 14.63 -0.79
C PRO A 165 6.41 14.99 0.45
N ALA A 166 7.06 15.14 1.62
CA ALA A 166 6.37 15.40 2.89
C ALA A 166 5.47 16.65 2.82
N LYS A 167 5.97 17.71 2.18
CA LYS A 167 5.20 18.96 1.98
C LYS A 167 3.88 18.71 1.25
N GLY A 168 3.90 17.95 0.15
CA GLY A 168 2.70 17.63 -0.61
C GLY A 168 1.73 16.73 0.17
N PHE A 169 2.27 15.72 0.89
CA PHE A 169 1.48 14.84 1.75
C PHE A 169 0.67 15.63 2.80
N HIS A 170 1.34 16.54 3.51
CA HIS A 170 0.70 17.38 4.53
C HIS A 170 -0.28 18.40 3.91
N ALA A 171 0.05 18.96 2.74
CA ALA A 171 -0.81 19.93 2.07
C ALA A 171 -2.19 19.38 1.68
N ILE A 172 -2.27 18.08 1.35
CA ILE A 172 -3.55 17.42 1.03
C ILE A 172 -4.18 16.72 2.24
N GLY A 173 -3.59 16.80 3.45
CA GLY A 173 -4.15 16.27 4.69
C GLY A 173 -3.85 14.78 4.96
N GLY A 174 -2.86 14.17 4.29
CA GLY A 174 -2.47 12.78 4.52
C GLY A 174 -3.50 11.76 4.02
N PHE A 175 -3.48 10.55 4.57
CA PHE A 175 -4.50 9.51 4.27
C PHE A 175 -5.84 9.84 4.94
N ASP A 176 -6.94 9.51 4.30
CA ASP A 176 -8.29 9.65 4.87
C ASP A 176 -8.53 8.59 5.96
N THR A 177 -8.62 9.04 7.21
CA THR A 177 -8.80 8.18 8.38
C THR A 177 -10.20 7.59 8.53
N THR A 178 -11.17 8.01 7.70
CA THR A 178 -12.48 7.36 7.64
C THR A 178 -12.38 5.93 7.08
N PHE A 179 -11.27 5.60 6.39
CA PHE A 179 -10.90 4.24 6.01
C PHE A 179 -10.21 3.54 7.20
N THR A 180 -10.99 3.07 8.15
CA THR A 180 -10.50 2.43 9.38
C THR A 180 -9.89 1.04 9.19
N ARG A 181 -9.94 0.48 7.98
CA ARG A 181 -9.42 -0.84 7.61
C ARG A 181 -8.50 -0.71 6.41
N ALA A 182 -7.54 -1.62 6.28
CA ALA A 182 -6.65 -1.71 5.11
C ALA A 182 -7.44 -2.11 3.86
N ALA A 183 -8.12 -1.16 3.23
CA ALA A 183 -8.87 -1.35 2.00
C ALA A 183 -9.33 -0.01 1.40
N GLY A 184 -8.67 0.43 0.34
CA GLY A 184 -9.08 1.56 -0.48
C GLY A 184 -8.55 2.92 -0.03
N GLU A 185 -7.86 3.03 1.12
CA GLU A 185 -7.22 4.26 1.59
C GLU A 185 -6.11 4.73 0.67
N ASP A 186 -5.37 3.80 0.09
CA ASP A 186 -4.30 4.07 -0.88
C ASP A 186 -4.86 4.55 -2.22
N ARG A 187 -5.95 3.94 -2.69
CA ARG A 187 -6.62 4.34 -3.90
C ARG A 187 -7.26 5.73 -3.76
N GLU A 188 -7.89 6.01 -2.62
CA GLU A 188 -8.43 7.33 -2.28
C GLU A 188 -7.32 8.37 -2.26
N PHE A 189 -6.21 8.06 -1.61
CA PHE A 189 -5.06 8.95 -1.53
C PHE A 189 -4.49 9.28 -2.91
N CYS A 190 -4.26 8.28 -3.77
CA CYS A 190 -3.74 8.49 -5.12
C CYS A 190 -4.69 9.35 -5.97
N ASP A 191 -6.01 9.10 -5.93
CA ASP A 191 -6.99 9.88 -6.64
C ASP A 191 -7.02 11.34 -6.16
N ARG A 192 -6.97 11.57 -4.84
CA ARG A 192 -6.93 12.92 -4.25
C ARG A 192 -5.61 13.63 -4.53
N TRP A 193 -4.48 12.91 -4.54
CA TRP A 193 -3.17 13.43 -4.93
C TRP A 193 -3.20 14.00 -6.35
N LEU A 194 -3.71 13.21 -7.30
CA LEU A 194 -3.87 13.61 -8.71
C LEU A 194 -4.88 14.75 -8.88
N TYR A 195 -5.98 14.74 -8.12
CA TYR A 195 -6.98 15.82 -8.15
C TYR A 195 -6.41 17.17 -7.72
N HIS A 196 -5.45 17.19 -6.80
CA HIS A 196 -4.75 18.41 -6.40
C HIS A 196 -3.65 18.85 -7.40
N GLY A 197 -3.55 18.19 -8.55
CA GLY A 197 -2.60 18.54 -9.60
C GLY A 197 -1.19 17.99 -9.40
N TYR A 198 -0.96 17.16 -8.40
CA TYR A 198 0.31 16.48 -8.20
C TYR A 198 0.46 15.30 -9.15
N ARG A 199 1.69 14.91 -9.47
CA ARG A 199 1.99 13.74 -10.30
C ARG A 199 2.25 12.50 -9.46
N LEU A 200 1.91 11.34 -10.00
CA LEU A 200 2.32 10.03 -9.50
C LEU A 200 3.12 9.33 -10.59
N VAL A 201 4.27 8.78 -10.23
CA VAL A 201 5.16 8.03 -11.12
C VAL A 201 5.24 6.59 -10.65
N TYR A 202 5.21 5.63 -11.56
CA TYR A 202 5.43 4.22 -11.25
C TYR A 202 6.85 3.79 -11.63
N ALA A 203 7.65 3.45 -10.62
CA ALA A 203 9.05 3.06 -10.74
C ALA A 203 9.19 1.55 -10.52
N SER A 204 9.23 0.76 -11.58
CA SER A 204 9.27 -0.70 -11.50
C SER A 204 10.55 -1.25 -10.88
N GLU A 205 11.63 -0.48 -10.81
CA GLU A 205 12.90 -0.78 -10.16
C GLU A 205 12.87 -0.57 -8.63
N VAL A 206 11.90 0.18 -8.11
CA VAL A 206 11.69 0.36 -6.66
C VAL A 206 10.95 -0.86 -6.14
N LEU A 207 11.68 -1.82 -5.57
CA LEU A 207 11.16 -3.15 -5.25
C LEU A 207 10.88 -3.35 -3.75
N VAL A 208 9.72 -3.92 -3.44
CA VAL A 208 9.35 -4.42 -2.13
C VAL A 208 8.81 -5.84 -2.24
N TYR A 209 9.30 -6.75 -1.39
CA TYR A 209 8.83 -8.14 -1.32
C TYR A 209 7.79 -8.26 -0.21
N HIS A 210 6.56 -8.59 -0.57
CA HIS A 210 5.43 -8.69 0.34
C HIS A 210 5.21 -10.15 0.78
N ARG A 211 5.32 -10.39 2.09
CA ARG A 211 5.16 -11.71 2.70
C ARG A 211 3.73 -11.90 3.26
N HIS A 212 2.76 -11.81 2.38
CA HIS A 212 1.35 -11.87 2.73
C HIS A 212 0.86 -13.33 2.81
N SER A 213 0.95 -13.96 3.98
CA SER A 213 0.49 -15.34 4.19
C SER A 213 -1.03 -15.40 4.31
N LEU A 214 -1.69 -16.06 3.35
CA LEU A 214 -3.14 -16.18 3.30
C LEU A 214 -3.59 -17.64 3.41
N THR A 215 -4.68 -17.84 4.15
CA THR A 215 -5.55 -19.01 4.07
C THR A 215 -6.75 -18.70 3.16
N PHE A 216 -7.57 -19.70 2.84
CA PHE A 216 -8.80 -19.45 2.09
C PHE A 216 -9.73 -18.46 2.79
N GLY A 217 -9.94 -18.62 4.09
CA GLY A 217 -10.81 -17.72 4.87
C GLY A 217 -10.28 -16.28 4.95
N THR A 218 -8.96 -16.10 5.18
CA THR A 218 -8.36 -14.76 5.20
C THR A 218 -8.33 -14.12 3.81
N PHE A 219 -8.17 -14.90 2.74
CA PHE A 219 -8.27 -14.45 1.36
C PHE A 219 -9.68 -13.90 1.06
N LEU A 220 -10.74 -14.64 1.40
CA LEU A 220 -12.12 -14.16 1.23
C LEU A 220 -12.38 -12.89 2.06
N SER A 221 -12.00 -12.90 3.34
CA SER A 221 -12.16 -11.74 4.24
C SER A 221 -11.46 -10.50 3.69
N GLN A 222 -10.28 -10.65 3.11
CA GLN A 222 -9.54 -9.56 2.48
C GLN A 222 -10.31 -8.97 1.30
N HIS A 223 -10.79 -9.80 0.37
CA HIS A 223 -11.52 -9.34 -0.80
C HIS A 223 -12.89 -8.75 -0.44
N PHE A 224 -13.55 -9.27 0.59
CA PHE A 224 -14.74 -8.64 1.16
C PHE A 224 -14.44 -7.22 1.67
N LYS A 225 -13.34 -7.05 2.41
CA LYS A 225 -12.90 -5.71 2.87
C LYS A 225 -12.57 -4.79 1.70
N TYR A 226 -11.92 -5.31 0.64
CA TYR A 226 -11.64 -4.54 -0.57
C TYR A 226 -12.93 -4.05 -1.24
N GLY A 227 -13.98 -4.87 -1.27
CA GLY A 227 -15.30 -4.45 -1.76
C GLY A 227 -15.88 -3.29 -0.94
N ARG A 228 -15.81 -3.38 0.38
CA ARG A 228 -16.25 -2.30 1.28
C ARG A 228 -15.46 -1.01 1.04
N GLY A 229 -14.13 -1.11 0.94
CA GLY A 229 -13.26 0.01 0.64
C GLY A 229 -13.53 0.62 -0.74
N ALA A 230 -13.79 -0.21 -1.76
CA ALA A 230 -14.14 0.26 -3.09
C ALA A 230 -15.44 1.08 -3.09
N PHE A 231 -16.46 0.68 -2.32
CA PHE A 231 -17.67 1.48 -2.18
C PHE A 231 -17.36 2.87 -1.57
N ARG A 232 -16.59 2.91 -0.49
CA ARG A 232 -16.19 4.17 0.16
C ARG A 232 -15.37 5.06 -0.77
N PHE A 233 -14.42 4.47 -1.48
CA PHE A 233 -13.64 5.17 -2.51
C PHE A 233 -14.53 5.78 -3.58
N HIS A 234 -15.46 5.02 -4.17
CA HIS A 234 -16.37 5.54 -5.19
C HIS A 234 -17.28 6.66 -4.67
N GLN A 235 -17.64 6.66 -3.39
CA GLN A 235 -18.36 7.78 -2.79
C GLN A 235 -17.48 9.04 -2.70
N ALA A 236 -16.24 8.91 -2.23
CA ALA A 236 -15.28 10.00 -2.15
C ALA A 236 -14.95 10.56 -3.55
N GLU A 237 -14.66 9.68 -4.52
CA GLU A 237 -14.41 10.02 -5.92
C GLU A 237 -15.60 10.78 -6.53
N ARG A 238 -16.83 10.29 -6.30
CA ARG A 238 -18.04 10.92 -6.82
C ARG A 238 -18.20 12.35 -6.32
N VAL A 239 -17.96 12.58 -5.04
CA VAL A 239 -18.04 13.93 -4.44
C VAL A 239 -16.92 14.81 -5.00
N ARG A 240 -15.69 14.32 -5.02
CA ARG A 240 -14.51 15.08 -5.47
C ARG A 240 -14.61 15.52 -6.92
N HIS A 241 -15.06 14.64 -7.80
CA HIS A 241 -15.13 14.90 -9.24
C HIS A 241 -16.54 15.31 -9.71
N ASN A 242 -17.48 15.59 -8.78
CA ASN A 242 -18.87 15.96 -9.08
C ASN A 242 -19.57 15.00 -10.06
N LEU A 243 -19.41 13.68 -9.83
CA LEU A 243 -19.97 12.66 -10.71
C LEU A 243 -21.41 12.29 -10.32
N LYS A 244 -22.29 12.19 -11.30
CA LYS A 244 -23.69 11.72 -11.08
C LYS A 244 -23.74 10.26 -10.62
N ARG A 245 -22.82 9.41 -11.09
CA ARG A 245 -22.72 7.97 -10.75
C ARG A 245 -21.28 7.58 -10.48
N ALA A 246 -21.08 6.49 -9.72
CA ALA A 246 -19.76 5.89 -9.53
C ALA A 246 -19.17 5.42 -10.87
N ARG A 247 -17.87 5.62 -11.08
CA ARG A 247 -17.13 5.10 -12.23
C ARG A 247 -16.77 3.64 -11.99
N LEU A 248 -17.64 2.75 -12.47
CA LEU A 248 -17.33 1.32 -12.49
C LEU A 248 -16.40 1.00 -13.66
N GLN A 249 -15.53 0.02 -13.47
CA GLN A 249 -14.67 -0.45 -14.54
C GLN A 249 -15.51 -1.14 -15.65
N PRO A 250 -15.07 -1.09 -16.91
CA PRO A 250 -15.78 -1.77 -18.00
C PRO A 250 -15.76 -3.28 -17.79
N PHE A 251 -16.72 -3.99 -18.36
CA PHE A 251 -16.85 -5.44 -18.22
C PHE A 251 -15.58 -6.20 -18.65
N SER A 252 -14.89 -5.70 -19.67
CA SER A 252 -13.60 -6.23 -20.12
C SER A 252 -12.54 -6.28 -19.02
N PHE A 253 -12.51 -5.29 -18.09
CA PHE A 253 -11.63 -5.30 -16.94
C PHE A 253 -11.77 -6.58 -16.11
N TYR A 254 -13.01 -6.97 -15.79
CA TYR A 254 -13.28 -8.16 -14.97
C TYR A 254 -13.00 -9.46 -15.75
N GLN A 255 -13.30 -9.48 -17.06
CA GLN A 255 -12.96 -10.63 -17.91
C GLN A 255 -11.44 -10.86 -18.00
N TYR A 256 -10.65 -9.79 -18.22
CA TYR A 256 -9.20 -9.91 -18.26
C TYR A 256 -8.61 -10.32 -16.92
N LEU A 257 -9.17 -9.85 -15.81
CA LEU A 257 -8.73 -10.24 -14.47
C LEU A 257 -8.89 -11.76 -14.25
N VAL A 258 -10.02 -12.34 -14.65
CA VAL A 258 -10.25 -13.81 -14.56
C VAL A 258 -9.32 -14.60 -15.51
N LYS A 259 -8.98 -14.03 -16.65
CA LYS A 259 -8.07 -14.66 -17.64
C LYS A 259 -6.58 -14.48 -17.31
N ALA A 260 -6.24 -13.50 -16.47
CA ALA A 260 -4.83 -13.15 -16.15
C ALA A 260 -3.97 -14.34 -15.67
N PRO A 261 -4.49 -15.34 -14.91
CA PRO A 261 -3.72 -16.52 -14.53
C PRO A 261 -3.16 -17.32 -15.71
N PHE A 262 -3.89 -17.41 -16.84
CA PHE A 262 -3.44 -18.16 -18.03
C PHE A 262 -2.22 -17.53 -18.72
N LEU A 263 -1.90 -16.27 -18.41
CA LEU A 263 -0.69 -15.61 -18.88
C LEU A 263 0.56 -15.94 -18.04
N ARG A 264 0.37 -16.60 -16.86
CA ARG A 264 1.43 -16.81 -15.85
C ARG A 264 1.59 -18.26 -15.40
N ALA A 265 0.57 -19.08 -15.64
CA ALA A 265 0.53 -20.47 -15.24
C ALA A 265 -0.11 -21.30 -16.36
N THR A 266 0.14 -22.59 -16.36
CA THR A 266 -0.39 -23.53 -17.36
C THR A 266 -1.19 -24.63 -16.68
N GLY A 267 -2.06 -25.30 -17.47
CA GLY A 267 -2.80 -26.49 -17.02
C GLY A 267 -3.63 -26.25 -15.76
N GLN A 268 -3.65 -27.22 -14.87
CA GLN A 268 -4.49 -27.23 -13.67
C GLN A 268 -4.27 -26.01 -12.74
N GLN A 269 -3.03 -25.51 -12.67
CA GLN A 269 -2.73 -24.34 -11.85
C GLN A 269 -3.42 -23.07 -12.37
N ALA A 270 -3.45 -22.86 -13.68
CA ALA A 270 -4.14 -21.71 -14.28
C ALA A 270 -5.64 -21.74 -13.99
N PHE A 271 -6.29 -22.91 -14.15
CA PHE A 271 -7.72 -23.09 -13.84
C PHE A 271 -8.03 -22.83 -12.36
N MET A 272 -7.20 -23.37 -11.44
CA MET A 272 -7.35 -23.13 -10.00
C MET A 272 -7.24 -21.63 -9.67
N LEU A 273 -6.25 -20.95 -10.20
CA LEU A 273 -6.06 -19.51 -9.97
C LEU A 273 -7.21 -18.69 -10.57
N SER A 274 -7.72 -19.06 -11.77
CA SER A 274 -8.88 -18.40 -12.35
C SER A 274 -10.14 -18.60 -11.52
N GLY A 275 -10.34 -19.79 -10.95
CA GLY A 275 -11.40 -20.04 -9.98
C GLY A 275 -11.27 -19.14 -8.75
N LEU A 276 -10.06 -18.96 -8.21
CA LEU A 276 -9.80 -18.02 -7.11
C LEU A 276 -10.07 -16.55 -7.52
N MET A 277 -9.75 -16.16 -8.79
CA MET A 277 -10.10 -14.83 -9.30
C MET A 277 -11.61 -14.61 -9.33
N LEU A 278 -12.37 -15.59 -9.77
CA LEU A 278 -13.83 -15.50 -9.77
C LEU A 278 -14.40 -15.38 -8.36
N ILE A 279 -13.94 -16.23 -7.44
CA ILE A 279 -14.36 -16.22 -6.04
C ILE A 279 -14.03 -14.87 -5.37
N CYS A 280 -12.86 -14.31 -5.62
CA CYS A 280 -12.50 -13.02 -5.05
C CYS A 280 -13.37 -11.87 -5.61
N GLN A 281 -13.76 -11.92 -6.90
CA GLN A 281 -14.70 -10.93 -7.47
C GLN A 281 -16.07 -11.01 -6.79
N ILE A 282 -16.58 -12.22 -6.55
CA ILE A 282 -17.84 -12.41 -5.82
C ILE A 282 -17.72 -11.85 -4.41
N SER A 283 -16.64 -12.19 -3.67
CA SER A 283 -16.41 -11.66 -2.32
C SER A 283 -16.32 -10.13 -2.30
N THR A 284 -15.66 -9.54 -3.30
CA THR A 284 -15.56 -8.08 -3.46
C THR A 284 -16.95 -7.45 -3.73
N ALA A 285 -17.74 -8.04 -4.62
CA ALA A 285 -19.09 -7.56 -4.92
C ALA A 285 -20.02 -7.62 -3.70
N VAL A 286 -19.94 -8.72 -2.94
CA VAL A 286 -20.69 -8.87 -1.67
C VAL A 286 -20.27 -7.80 -0.65
N GLY A 287 -18.97 -7.57 -0.50
CA GLY A 287 -18.44 -6.52 0.38
C GLY A 287 -18.89 -5.12 -0.02
N TYR A 288 -18.91 -4.83 -1.33
CA TYR A 288 -19.40 -3.57 -1.88
C TYR A 288 -20.88 -3.33 -1.55
N SER A 289 -21.71 -4.33 -1.85
CA SER A 289 -23.17 -4.26 -1.58
C SER A 289 -23.47 -4.17 -0.08
N TRP A 290 -22.70 -4.89 0.75
CA TRP A 290 -22.83 -4.82 2.20
C TRP A 290 -22.58 -3.41 2.74
N GLU A 291 -21.51 -2.75 2.29
CA GLU A 291 -21.20 -1.38 2.71
C GLU A 291 -22.24 -0.38 2.22
N GLN A 292 -22.82 -0.63 1.04
CA GLN A 292 -23.93 0.18 0.52
C GLN A 292 -25.16 0.10 1.41
N VAL A 293 -25.55 -1.11 1.84
CA VAL A 293 -26.70 -1.33 2.73
C VAL A 293 -26.48 -0.67 4.10
N LEU A 294 -25.30 -0.87 4.69
CA LEU A 294 -24.98 -0.24 5.99
C LEU A 294 -25.15 1.29 5.94
N ARG A 295 -24.67 1.93 4.87
CA ARG A 295 -24.82 3.39 4.73
C ARG A 295 -26.25 3.88 4.47
N ILE A 296 -27.14 3.03 4.00
CA ILE A 296 -28.55 3.37 3.90
C ILE A 296 -29.17 3.34 5.30
N ILE A 297 -28.85 2.33 6.11
CA ILE A 297 -29.35 2.18 7.48
C ILE A 297 -28.85 3.32 8.38
N ASP A 298 -27.57 3.72 8.27
CA ASP A 298 -26.99 4.80 9.09
C ASP A 298 -27.58 6.20 8.76
N LYS A 299 -28.34 6.34 7.66
CA LYS A 299 -28.95 7.60 7.23
C LYS A 299 -30.46 7.65 7.51
N SER A 300 -31.07 6.51 7.83
CA SER A 300 -32.48 6.39 8.23
C SER A 300 -32.66 6.57 9.75
#